data_d4247de2b298a492a5262e34ce235c43
#
_entry.id   d4247de2b298a492a5262e34ce235c43
#
_cell.length_a   1.000
_cell.length_b   1.000
_cell.length_c   1.000
_cell.angle_alpha   90.00
_cell.angle_beta   90.00
_cell.angle_gamma   90.00
#
_symmetry.space_group_name_H-M   'P 1'
#
loop_
_entity.id
_entity.type
_entity.pdbx_description
1 polymer ?
#
loop_
_entity_poly.entity_id
_entity_poly.type
_entity_poly.pdbx_seq_one_letter_code
_entity_poly.pdbx_strand_id
1 'polypeptide(L)'
;MKLTMASSPHNHSHKSLTRLMLTVIAACIPGLIAQVVFFGTGVLIQLVLALVAVSVFEAAIMLMRKRPVWPALSDGSAWLTGVLLALSIPPLAPWWVIIIGCLFAIVIVKQLYGGLGFNLFNPAMAAYVLLLVSFPVQMTAWLPVTDLLNAPIGFIDQLRLIFTDFTALGFSVDQVRAGVDGLTMATPLDTVKTDVAHGLTVSESMQKPIFSQWAGLGWLWVNLGFLAGGLYLLKAKIINWHIPVSFIGSLALCSAIGYIAAPGTEPGMVFHLLSGATMIGAFFIATDPVSAATTNKGRLIYGALIGLLVYLIRTFGGFPDAVAFSVLLINIAVPLIDYYTQPRTYGHGAVK
;
A
#
# COMPACT_ATOMS: atom_id res chain seq x y z
N MET A 1 3.14 60.31 -2.26
CA MET A 1 2.23 59.20 -2.01
C MET A 1 3.03 57.89 -2.13
N LYS A 2 3.37 57.20 -1.03
CA LYS A 2 4.12 55.93 -1.10
C LYS A 2 3.10 54.83 -1.41
N LEU A 3 3.16 54.26 -2.60
CA LEU A 3 2.40 53.08 -2.98
C LEU A 3 2.97 51.87 -2.19
N THR A 4 2.25 51.43 -1.18
CA THR A 4 2.56 50.15 -0.51
C THR A 4 2.04 49.04 -1.41
N MET A 5 2.96 48.28 -2.03
CA MET A 5 2.63 47.06 -2.73
C MET A 5 2.22 46.02 -1.68
N ALA A 6 0.93 45.80 -1.53
CA ALA A 6 0.42 44.65 -0.80
C ALA A 6 0.56 43.43 -1.72
N SER A 7 1.18 42.35 -1.26
CA SER A 7 1.18 41.07 -1.97
C SER A 7 -0.27 40.62 -2.12
N SER A 8 -0.62 40.03 -3.29
CA SER A 8 -1.95 39.46 -3.53
C SER A 8 -2.34 38.51 -2.39
N PRO A 9 -3.60 38.56 -1.94
CA PRO A 9 -4.04 37.68 -0.85
C PRO A 9 -4.00 36.24 -1.32
N HIS A 10 -2.97 35.53 -0.87
CA HIS A 10 -2.88 34.09 -1.07
C HIS A 10 -3.76 33.40 -0.02
N ASN A 11 -4.60 32.51 -0.49
CA ASN A 11 -5.40 31.65 0.39
C ASN A 11 -4.45 30.63 1.05
N HIS A 12 -3.85 31.02 2.16
CA HIS A 12 -2.97 30.13 2.93
C HIS A 12 -3.85 29.10 3.65
N SER A 13 -3.77 27.83 3.24
CA SER A 13 -4.33 26.79 4.08
C SER A 13 -3.54 26.75 5.39
N HIS A 14 -4.22 26.89 6.53
CA HIS A 14 -3.61 26.82 7.87
C HIS A 14 -3.09 25.39 8.23
N LYS A 15 -3.19 24.43 7.32
CA LYS A 15 -2.70 23.07 7.51
C LYS A 15 -1.24 23.00 7.07
N SER A 16 -0.31 22.87 8.02
CA SER A 16 1.08 22.59 7.70
C SER A 16 1.22 21.22 7.05
N LEU A 17 2.20 21.06 6.16
CA LEU A 17 2.52 19.79 5.51
C LEU A 17 2.74 18.68 6.54
N THR A 18 3.50 18.95 7.59
CA THR A 18 3.75 18.04 8.72
C THR A 18 2.44 17.54 9.33
N ARG A 19 1.47 18.45 9.57
CA ARG A 19 0.17 18.06 10.13
C ARG A 19 -0.60 17.15 9.18
N LEU A 20 -0.51 17.37 7.87
CA LEU A 20 -1.14 16.51 6.87
C LEU A 20 -0.53 15.10 6.90
N MET A 21 0.81 15.00 6.84
CA MET A 21 1.51 13.71 6.87
C MET A 21 1.26 12.93 8.15
N LEU A 22 1.34 13.60 9.31
CA LEU A 22 1.05 12.97 10.60
C LEU A 22 -0.41 12.53 10.73
N THR A 23 -1.36 13.26 10.14
CA THR A 23 -2.77 12.84 10.15
C THR A 23 -3.00 11.60 9.28
N VAL A 24 -2.30 11.48 8.15
CA VAL A 24 -2.35 10.27 7.32
C VAL A 24 -1.74 9.07 8.07
N ILE A 25 -0.59 9.25 8.76
CA ILE A 25 0.01 8.22 9.61
C ILE A 25 -0.97 7.79 10.71
N ALA A 26 -1.60 8.76 11.40
CA ALA A 26 -2.59 8.45 12.45
C ALA A 26 -3.82 7.71 11.89
N ALA A 27 -4.23 8.01 10.68
CA ALA A 27 -5.34 7.32 10.01
C ALA A 27 -5.00 5.87 9.63
N CYS A 28 -3.72 5.48 9.57
CA CYS A 28 -3.32 4.08 9.39
C CYS A 28 -3.50 3.23 10.66
N ILE A 29 -3.64 3.84 11.85
CA ILE A 29 -3.67 3.14 13.15
C ILE A 29 -4.75 2.04 13.21
N PRO A 30 -6.00 2.22 12.78
CA PRO A 30 -7.00 1.15 12.86
C PRO A 30 -6.60 -0.09 12.03
N GLY A 31 -6.02 0.10 10.85
CA GLY A 31 -5.50 -0.99 10.02
C GLY A 31 -4.27 -1.66 10.66
N LEU A 32 -3.36 -0.88 11.25
CA LEU A 32 -2.21 -1.39 11.98
C LEU A 32 -2.65 -2.25 13.19
N ILE A 33 -3.64 -1.78 13.97
CA ILE A 33 -4.17 -2.56 15.11
C ILE A 33 -4.71 -3.90 14.61
N ALA A 34 -5.49 -3.90 13.53
CA ALA A 34 -6.00 -5.15 12.94
C ALA A 34 -4.85 -6.07 12.49
N GLN A 35 -3.80 -5.53 11.84
CA GLN A 35 -2.63 -6.33 11.47
C GLN A 35 -1.93 -6.94 12.68
N VAL A 36 -1.74 -6.18 13.76
CA VAL A 36 -1.09 -6.68 14.99
C VAL A 36 -1.93 -7.78 15.63
N VAL A 37 -3.25 -7.62 15.71
CA VAL A 37 -4.16 -8.61 16.31
C VAL A 37 -4.16 -9.92 15.53
N PHE A 38 -4.24 -9.86 14.22
CA PHE A 38 -4.39 -11.07 13.39
C PHE A 38 -3.07 -11.68 12.92
N PHE A 39 -2.03 -10.88 12.66
CA PHE A 39 -0.74 -11.33 12.12
C PHE A 39 0.44 -11.19 13.08
N GLY A 40 0.18 -10.73 14.31
CA GLY A 40 1.18 -10.65 15.37
C GLY A 40 1.96 -9.32 15.41
N THR A 41 2.81 -9.23 16.41
CA THR A 41 3.57 -8.01 16.75
C THR A 41 4.76 -7.74 15.82
N GLY A 42 5.10 -8.66 14.91
CA GLY A 42 6.16 -8.48 13.92
C GLY A 42 6.00 -7.21 13.08
N VAL A 43 4.75 -6.82 12.78
CA VAL A 43 4.45 -5.56 12.09
C VAL A 43 5.00 -4.34 12.85
N LEU A 44 4.94 -4.34 14.20
CA LEU A 44 5.48 -3.24 15.00
C LEU A 44 7.01 -3.19 14.93
N ILE A 45 7.66 -4.35 14.87
CA ILE A 45 9.13 -4.43 14.72
C ILE A 45 9.52 -3.86 13.35
N GLN A 46 8.84 -4.27 12.27
CA GLN A 46 9.05 -3.73 10.92
C GLN A 46 8.80 -2.22 10.87
N LEU A 47 7.75 -1.74 11.54
CA LEU A 47 7.44 -0.32 11.62
C LEU A 47 8.56 0.49 12.27
N VAL A 48 9.10 0.01 13.41
CA VAL A 48 10.22 0.67 14.10
C VAL A 48 11.47 0.66 13.22
N LEU A 49 11.80 -0.48 12.60
CA LEU A 49 12.93 -0.59 11.67
C LEU A 49 12.79 0.38 10.50
N ALA A 50 11.59 0.46 9.89
CA ALA A 50 11.31 1.38 8.81
C ALA A 50 11.49 2.84 9.23
N LEU A 51 10.90 3.26 10.36
CA LEU A 51 11.00 4.64 10.84
C LEU A 51 12.44 5.06 11.13
N VAL A 52 13.23 4.17 11.73
CA VAL A 52 14.65 4.41 11.95
C VAL A 52 15.40 4.50 10.62
N ALA A 53 15.20 3.54 9.73
CA ALA A 53 15.90 3.47 8.45
C ALA A 53 15.61 4.71 7.56
N VAL A 54 14.33 5.08 7.39
CA VAL A 54 13.98 6.27 6.57
C VAL A 54 14.54 7.55 7.18
N SER A 55 14.57 7.67 8.52
CA SER A 55 15.13 8.82 9.19
C SER A 55 16.66 8.93 8.99
N VAL A 56 17.36 7.80 9.08
CA VAL A 56 18.81 7.74 8.84
C VAL A 56 19.14 8.07 7.39
N PHE A 57 18.45 7.46 6.44
CA PHE A 57 18.71 7.71 5.01
C PHE A 57 18.35 9.14 4.60
N GLU A 58 17.23 9.69 5.07
CA GLU A 58 16.87 11.09 4.83
C GLU A 58 17.93 12.04 5.38
N ALA A 59 18.36 11.83 6.64
CA ALA A 59 19.40 12.64 7.28
C ALA A 59 20.73 12.54 6.54
N ALA A 60 21.14 11.33 6.14
CA ALA A 60 22.39 11.12 5.41
C ALA A 60 22.42 11.88 4.08
N ILE A 61 21.33 11.79 3.30
CA ILE A 61 21.25 12.52 2.01
C ILE A 61 21.21 14.03 2.21
N MET A 62 20.49 14.54 3.25
CA MET A 62 20.49 15.97 3.56
C MET A 62 21.87 16.48 3.91
N LEU A 63 22.64 15.72 4.71
CA LEU A 63 24.03 16.05 5.03
C LEU A 63 24.92 16.05 3.79
N MET A 64 24.83 15.04 2.93
CA MET A 64 25.58 14.96 1.67
C MET A 64 25.25 16.14 0.74
N ARG A 65 24.00 16.58 0.71
CA ARG A 65 23.54 17.74 -0.09
C ARG A 65 23.81 19.08 0.60
N LYS A 66 24.41 19.10 1.78
CA LYS A 66 24.67 20.30 2.61
C LYS A 66 23.39 21.10 2.89
N ARG A 67 22.26 20.42 3.09
CA ARG A 67 20.96 21.02 3.41
C ARG A 67 20.61 20.77 4.89
N PRO A 68 19.80 21.62 5.52
CA PRO A 68 19.41 21.43 6.91
C PRO A 68 18.58 20.14 7.05
N VAL A 69 19.01 19.26 7.98
CA VAL A 69 18.39 17.93 8.21
C VAL A 69 17.03 18.04 8.89
N TRP A 70 16.92 18.88 9.91
CA TRP A 70 15.72 18.98 10.74
C TRP A 70 14.44 19.34 9.99
N PRO A 71 14.41 20.34 9.08
CA PRO A 71 13.23 20.65 8.29
C PRO A 71 12.76 19.49 7.40
N ALA A 72 13.70 18.72 6.85
CA ALA A 72 13.37 17.56 6.02
C ALA A 72 12.78 16.39 6.83
N LEU A 73 13.32 16.12 8.02
CA LEU A 73 12.78 15.08 8.89
C LEU A 73 11.42 15.49 9.50
N SER A 74 11.26 16.76 9.85
CA SER A 74 10.06 17.25 10.51
C SER A 74 8.84 17.39 9.58
N ASP A 75 9.02 17.28 8.26
CA ASP A 75 7.90 17.30 7.31
C ASP A 75 7.03 16.03 7.38
N GLY A 76 7.55 14.93 7.93
CA GLY A 76 6.86 13.67 8.12
C GLY A 76 6.70 12.81 6.87
N SER A 77 7.15 13.26 5.71
CA SER A 77 6.98 12.55 4.44
C SER A 77 7.80 11.26 4.36
N ALA A 78 9.03 11.27 4.90
CA ALA A 78 9.84 10.06 5.01
C ALA A 78 9.19 9.04 5.95
N TRP A 79 8.66 9.49 7.10
CA TRP A 79 7.96 8.62 8.04
C TRP A 79 6.72 7.99 7.44
N LEU A 80 5.92 8.76 6.69
CA LEU A 80 4.76 8.22 5.97
C LEU A 80 5.19 7.13 4.97
N THR A 81 6.26 7.37 4.20
CA THR A 81 6.81 6.37 3.27
C THR A 81 7.22 5.09 4.01
N GLY A 82 7.93 5.21 5.13
CA GLY A 82 8.32 4.07 5.97
C GLY A 82 7.13 3.31 6.55
N VAL A 83 6.12 4.02 7.05
CA VAL A 83 4.88 3.41 7.57
C VAL A 83 4.15 2.63 6.48
N LEU A 84 3.91 3.23 5.30
CA LEU A 84 3.22 2.56 4.21
C LEU A 84 3.99 1.32 3.71
N LEU A 85 5.32 1.40 3.63
CA LEU A 85 6.13 0.25 3.25
C LEU A 85 6.07 -0.86 4.32
N ALA A 86 6.23 -0.53 5.60
CA ALA A 86 6.18 -1.50 6.70
C ALA A 86 4.82 -2.22 6.80
N LEU A 87 3.71 -1.50 6.54
CA LEU A 87 2.37 -2.08 6.51
C LEU A 87 2.11 -2.97 5.28
N SER A 88 2.94 -2.86 4.25
CA SER A 88 2.77 -3.59 2.98
C SER A 88 3.61 -4.86 2.89
N ILE A 89 4.67 -5.01 3.68
CA ILE A 89 5.54 -6.19 3.68
C ILE A 89 5.08 -7.25 4.68
N PRO A 90 5.48 -8.54 4.51
CA PRO A 90 5.18 -9.57 5.49
C PRO A 90 5.72 -9.22 6.89
N PRO A 91 4.95 -9.47 7.97
CA PRO A 91 5.34 -9.10 9.33
C PRO A 91 6.65 -9.70 9.83
N LEU A 92 6.98 -10.92 9.37
CA LEU A 92 8.21 -11.62 9.75
C LEU A 92 9.27 -11.62 8.65
N ALA A 93 9.19 -10.69 7.69
CA ALA A 93 10.25 -10.50 6.71
C ALA A 93 11.60 -10.21 7.42
N PRO A 94 12.74 -10.73 6.94
CA PRO A 94 14.05 -10.43 7.50
C PRO A 94 14.32 -8.93 7.55
N TRP A 95 15.00 -8.48 8.60
CA TRP A 95 15.28 -7.05 8.86
C TRP A 95 15.93 -6.30 7.69
N TRP A 96 16.77 -6.98 6.92
CA TRP A 96 17.47 -6.37 5.78
C TRP A 96 16.52 -6.03 4.61
N VAL A 97 15.38 -6.72 4.47
CA VAL A 97 14.38 -6.46 3.43
C VAL A 97 13.83 -5.05 3.57
N ILE A 98 13.34 -4.70 4.77
CA ILE A 98 12.79 -3.35 5.01
C ILE A 98 13.86 -2.26 4.88
N ILE A 99 15.11 -2.55 5.30
CA ILE A 99 16.23 -1.60 5.18
C ILE A 99 16.53 -1.29 3.71
N ILE A 100 16.63 -2.32 2.85
CA ILE A 100 16.85 -2.15 1.39
C ILE A 100 15.68 -1.38 0.78
N GLY A 101 14.44 -1.71 1.15
CA GLY A 101 13.25 -0.99 0.68
C GLY A 101 13.26 0.48 1.08
N CYS A 102 13.56 0.79 2.33
CA CYS A 102 13.67 2.17 2.81
C CYS A 102 14.79 2.95 2.13
N LEU A 103 15.95 2.32 1.93
CA LEU A 103 17.06 2.93 1.18
C LEU A 103 16.60 3.29 -0.23
N PHE A 104 16.01 2.36 -0.96
CA PHE A 104 15.53 2.62 -2.32
C PHE A 104 14.45 3.70 -2.35
N ALA A 105 13.45 3.62 -1.48
CA ALA A 105 12.35 4.60 -1.41
C ALA A 105 12.84 6.02 -1.18
N ILE A 106 13.73 6.20 -0.20
CA ILE A 106 14.18 7.53 0.22
C ILE A 106 15.30 8.06 -0.67
N VAL A 107 16.36 7.25 -0.91
CA VAL A 107 17.53 7.72 -1.65
C VAL A 107 17.21 7.83 -3.14
N ILE A 108 16.72 6.77 -3.75
CA ILE A 108 16.53 6.70 -5.20
C ILE A 108 15.24 7.42 -5.61
N VAL A 109 14.08 6.96 -5.10
CA VAL A 109 12.78 7.41 -5.61
C VAL A 109 12.43 8.83 -5.13
N LYS A 110 12.77 9.19 -3.89
CA LYS A 110 12.45 10.52 -3.36
C LYS A 110 13.56 11.53 -3.59
N GLN A 111 14.78 11.26 -3.10
CA GLN A 111 15.82 12.27 -3.00
C GLN A 111 16.62 12.48 -4.30
N LEU A 112 16.84 11.44 -5.10
CA LEU A 112 17.55 11.55 -6.37
C LEU A 112 16.81 12.45 -7.37
N TYR A 113 15.46 12.41 -7.35
CA TYR A 113 14.61 13.28 -8.20
C TYR A 113 14.48 14.71 -7.69
N GLY A 114 14.98 15.04 -6.50
CA GLY A 114 14.94 16.42 -5.98
C GLY A 114 14.36 16.57 -4.58
N GLY A 115 13.75 15.55 -4.05
CA GLY A 115 13.06 15.50 -2.75
C GLY A 115 11.53 15.55 -2.89
N LEU A 116 10.88 15.94 -1.80
CA LEU A 116 9.42 15.98 -1.74
C LEU A 116 8.83 16.86 -2.86
N GLY A 117 7.84 16.35 -3.57
CA GLY A 117 7.15 17.06 -4.65
C GLY A 117 7.74 16.84 -6.06
N PHE A 118 8.88 16.18 -6.18
CA PHE A 118 9.54 15.92 -7.47
C PHE A 118 9.54 14.44 -7.88
N ASN A 119 9.09 13.54 -7.03
CA ASN A 119 9.04 12.11 -7.31
C ASN A 119 7.92 11.78 -8.32
N LEU A 120 8.29 11.04 -9.37
CA LEU A 120 7.36 10.55 -10.40
C LEU A 120 6.48 9.42 -9.87
N PHE A 121 7.02 8.58 -8.99
CA PHE A 121 6.39 7.40 -8.43
C PHE A 121 6.11 7.59 -6.94
N ASN A 122 5.11 6.88 -6.43
CA ASN A 122 4.95 6.71 -4.99
C ASN A 122 6.17 5.96 -4.43
N PRO A 123 6.96 6.56 -3.50
CA PRO A 123 8.22 5.96 -3.05
C PRO A 123 8.05 4.61 -2.34
N ALA A 124 6.99 4.46 -1.53
CA ALA A 124 6.72 3.22 -0.82
C ALA A 124 6.39 2.09 -1.79
N MET A 125 5.58 2.37 -2.83
CA MET A 125 5.19 1.37 -3.81
C MET A 125 6.33 1.01 -4.76
N ALA A 126 7.15 1.97 -5.16
CA ALA A 126 8.35 1.69 -5.96
C ALA A 126 9.32 0.77 -5.21
N ALA A 127 9.52 1.01 -3.91
CA ALA A 127 10.33 0.14 -3.07
C ALA A 127 9.69 -1.25 -2.90
N TYR A 128 8.38 -1.31 -2.68
CA TYR A 128 7.66 -2.59 -2.56
C TYR A 128 7.81 -3.45 -3.83
N VAL A 129 7.64 -2.86 -5.01
CA VAL A 129 7.80 -3.58 -6.28
C VAL A 129 9.25 -4.03 -6.49
N LEU A 130 10.24 -3.18 -6.18
CA LEU A 130 11.64 -3.57 -6.21
C LEU A 130 11.88 -4.81 -5.33
N LEU A 131 11.42 -4.77 -4.08
CA LEU A 131 11.58 -5.87 -3.13
C LEU A 131 10.87 -7.14 -3.62
N LEU A 132 9.65 -7.02 -4.15
CA LEU A 132 8.87 -8.16 -4.62
C LEU A 132 9.53 -8.85 -5.83
N VAL A 133 10.13 -8.08 -6.72
CA VAL A 133 10.85 -8.63 -7.89
C VAL A 133 12.22 -9.19 -7.50
N SER A 134 12.94 -8.54 -6.58
CA SER A 134 14.29 -8.94 -6.18
C SER A 134 14.30 -10.06 -5.14
N PHE A 135 13.32 -10.08 -4.24
CA PHE A 135 13.23 -11.02 -3.11
C PHE A 135 11.83 -11.63 -2.99
N PRO A 136 11.34 -12.34 -4.03
CA PRO A 136 9.96 -12.83 -4.07
C PRO A 136 9.64 -13.79 -2.92
N VAL A 137 10.57 -14.64 -2.53
CA VAL A 137 10.35 -15.62 -1.45
C VAL A 137 10.04 -14.92 -0.12
N GLN A 138 10.83 -13.92 0.25
CA GLN A 138 10.64 -13.15 1.49
C GLN A 138 9.40 -12.28 1.44
N MET A 139 9.06 -11.72 0.28
CA MET A 139 7.92 -10.82 0.10
C MET A 139 6.57 -11.54 0.01
N THR A 140 6.57 -12.83 -0.33
CA THR A 140 5.35 -13.66 -0.35
C THR A 140 5.19 -14.52 0.91
N ALA A 141 6.15 -14.49 1.84
CA ALA A 141 6.16 -15.29 3.07
C ALA A 141 5.20 -14.73 4.14
N TRP A 142 3.91 -14.58 3.82
CA TRP A 142 2.89 -14.22 4.79
C TRP A 142 2.54 -15.42 5.66
N LEU A 143 2.45 -15.20 6.96
CA LEU A 143 1.90 -16.21 7.87
C LEU A 143 0.37 -16.18 7.85
N PRO A 144 -0.28 -17.33 8.09
CA PRO A 144 -1.71 -17.34 8.41
C PRO A 144 -1.97 -16.56 9.70
N VAL A 145 -3.23 -16.23 9.97
CA VAL A 145 -3.60 -15.58 11.23
C VAL A 145 -3.14 -16.38 12.44
N THR A 146 -2.81 -15.69 13.52
CA THR A 146 -2.26 -16.28 14.75
C THR A 146 -3.10 -17.43 15.32
N ASP A 147 -4.42 -17.37 15.16
CA ASP A 147 -5.35 -18.39 15.66
C ASP A 147 -5.26 -19.72 14.88
N LEU A 148 -4.70 -19.72 13.68
CA LEU A 148 -4.50 -20.92 12.86
C LEU A 148 -3.11 -21.54 13.07
N LEU A 149 -2.22 -20.89 13.80
CA LEU A 149 -0.89 -21.43 14.09
C LEU A 149 -0.99 -22.49 15.17
N ASN A 150 -0.33 -23.65 14.96
CA ASN A 150 -0.27 -24.73 15.95
C ASN A 150 0.34 -24.32 17.29
N ALA A 151 1.25 -23.31 17.26
CA ALA A 151 1.81 -22.71 18.46
C ALA A 151 1.89 -21.18 18.29
N PRO A 152 1.42 -20.39 19.28
CA PRO A 152 1.53 -18.95 19.23
C PRO A 152 3.02 -18.54 19.28
N ILE A 153 3.43 -17.71 18.31
CA ILE A 153 4.79 -17.18 18.24
C ILE A 153 4.86 -15.97 19.17
N GLY A 154 5.62 -16.10 20.27
CA GLY A 154 5.85 -15.00 21.21
C GLY A 154 6.61 -13.83 20.58
N PHE A 155 6.55 -12.65 21.23
CA PHE A 155 7.25 -11.46 20.76
C PHE A 155 8.76 -11.67 20.58
N ILE A 156 9.41 -12.41 21.50
CA ILE A 156 10.84 -12.71 21.43
C ILE A 156 11.16 -13.61 20.22
N ASP A 157 10.30 -14.58 19.92
CA ASP A 157 10.50 -15.45 18.76
C ASP A 157 10.29 -14.70 17.45
N GLN A 158 9.31 -13.77 17.41
CA GLN A 158 9.14 -12.88 16.25
C GLN A 158 10.37 -11.98 16.04
N LEU A 159 10.93 -11.44 17.12
CA LEU A 159 12.16 -10.67 17.05
C LEU A 159 13.33 -11.52 16.52
N ARG A 160 13.48 -12.74 17.03
CA ARG A 160 14.53 -13.67 16.57
C ARG A 160 14.34 -14.03 15.12
N LEU A 161 13.13 -14.38 14.68
CA LEU A 161 12.83 -14.68 13.28
C LEU A 161 13.22 -13.53 12.33
N ILE A 162 12.92 -12.29 12.71
CA ILE A 162 13.26 -11.11 11.90
C ILE A 162 14.79 -10.90 11.81
N PHE A 163 15.54 -11.14 12.89
CA PHE A 163 16.98 -10.84 12.93
C PHE A 163 17.90 -12.04 12.66
N THR A 164 17.46 -13.27 12.95
CA THR A 164 18.30 -14.48 12.89
C THR A 164 17.70 -15.59 12.02
N ASP A 165 16.51 -15.38 11.47
CA ASP A 165 15.72 -16.34 10.68
C ASP A 165 15.27 -17.61 11.43
N PHE A 166 15.53 -17.70 12.76
CA PHE A 166 15.19 -18.86 13.58
C PHE A 166 14.52 -18.46 14.90
N THR A 167 13.55 -19.28 15.35
CA THR A 167 12.94 -19.18 16.70
C THR A 167 13.92 -19.63 17.78
N ALA A 168 13.55 -19.50 19.06
CA ALA A 168 14.33 -20.04 20.17
C ALA A 168 14.49 -21.58 20.10
N LEU A 169 13.54 -22.27 19.49
CA LEU A 169 13.55 -23.71 19.28
C LEU A 169 14.25 -24.13 17.97
N GLY A 170 14.80 -23.19 17.20
CA GLY A 170 15.53 -23.46 15.96
C GLY A 170 14.65 -23.64 14.73
N PHE A 171 13.34 -23.30 14.78
CA PHE A 171 12.46 -23.36 13.62
C PHE A 171 12.59 -22.11 12.75
N SER A 172 12.73 -22.31 11.44
CA SER A 172 12.68 -21.22 10.46
C SER A 172 11.25 -20.74 10.21
N VAL A 173 11.09 -19.58 9.53
CA VAL A 173 9.76 -19.06 9.10
C VAL A 173 9.03 -20.11 8.27
N ASP A 174 9.72 -20.79 7.35
CA ASP A 174 9.11 -21.81 6.50
C ASP A 174 8.68 -23.06 7.28
N GLN A 175 9.42 -23.45 8.31
CA GLN A 175 9.03 -24.57 9.17
C GLN A 175 7.82 -24.21 10.07
N VAL A 176 7.78 -22.99 10.59
CA VAL A 176 6.60 -22.49 11.32
C VAL A 176 5.38 -22.46 10.42
N ARG A 177 5.56 -22.06 9.18
CA ARG A 177 4.54 -22.09 8.15
C ARG A 177 4.11 -23.54 7.83
N ALA A 178 5.03 -24.46 7.62
CA ALA A 178 4.76 -25.86 7.28
C ALA A 178 4.09 -26.64 8.41
N GLY A 179 4.17 -26.16 9.64
CA GLY A 179 3.51 -26.80 10.78
C GLY A 179 1.99 -26.67 10.80
N VAL A 180 1.39 -25.91 9.88
CA VAL A 180 -0.08 -25.75 9.81
C VAL A 180 -0.64 -26.72 8.76
N ASP A 181 -1.22 -27.84 9.22
CA ASP A 181 -1.77 -28.88 8.36
C ASP A 181 -2.81 -28.34 7.36
N GLY A 182 -2.64 -28.70 6.09
CA GLY A 182 -3.64 -28.45 5.03
C GLY A 182 -3.68 -27.01 4.49
N LEU A 183 -2.77 -26.12 4.91
CA LEU A 183 -2.71 -24.77 4.41
C LEU A 183 -1.55 -24.59 3.42
N THR A 184 -1.88 -24.27 2.17
CA THR A 184 -0.92 -23.64 1.27
C THR A 184 -0.68 -22.24 1.80
N MET A 185 0.51 -21.93 2.15
CA MET A 185 1.02 -20.78 2.91
C MET A 185 1.02 -19.47 2.13
N ALA A 186 0.02 -19.29 1.30
CA ALA A 186 -0.18 -18.17 0.43
C ALA A 186 -1.20 -17.21 1.03
N THR A 187 -1.18 -15.96 0.59
CA THR A 187 -2.26 -15.04 0.89
C THR A 187 -3.60 -15.60 0.36
N PRO A 188 -4.75 -15.20 0.91
CA PRO A 188 -6.05 -15.68 0.40
C PRO A 188 -6.22 -15.46 -1.11
N LEU A 189 -5.70 -14.36 -1.66
CA LEU A 189 -5.71 -14.09 -3.11
C LEU A 189 -4.89 -15.11 -3.89
N ASP A 190 -3.72 -15.45 -3.40
CA ASP A 190 -2.81 -16.40 -4.03
C ASP A 190 -3.34 -17.84 -3.93
N THR A 191 -3.94 -18.18 -2.80
CA THR A 191 -4.58 -19.50 -2.60
C THR A 191 -5.71 -19.74 -3.61
N VAL A 192 -6.65 -18.79 -3.74
CA VAL A 192 -7.75 -18.92 -4.72
C VAL A 192 -7.19 -19.05 -6.13
N LYS A 193 -6.19 -18.24 -6.49
CA LYS A 193 -5.58 -18.26 -7.81
C LYS A 193 -4.90 -19.59 -8.12
N THR A 194 -4.13 -20.11 -7.16
CA THR A 194 -3.43 -21.40 -7.30
C THR A 194 -4.43 -22.55 -7.36
N ASP A 195 -5.46 -22.55 -6.54
CA ASP A 195 -6.49 -23.56 -6.50
C ASP A 195 -7.27 -23.62 -7.82
N VAL A 196 -7.67 -22.46 -8.35
CA VAL A 196 -8.35 -22.37 -9.66
C VAL A 196 -7.43 -22.87 -10.78
N ALA A 197 -6.14 -22.54 -10.74
CA ALA A 197 -5.16 -23.06 -11.70
C ALA A 197 -5.00 -24.60 -11.63
N HIS A 198 -5.24 -25.20 -10.47
CA HIS A 198 -5.26 -26.65 -10.27
C HIS A 198 -6.62 -27.31 -10.55
N GLY A 199 -7.62 -26.52 -11.03
CA GLY A 199 -8.92 -27.02 -11.44
C GLY A 199 -9.97 -27.08 -10.32
N LEU A 200 -9.68 -26.53 -9.13
CA LEU A 200 -10.66 -26.35 -8.06
C LEU A 200 -11.57 -25.14 -8.36
N THR A 201 -12.80 -25.21 -7.91
CA THR A 201 -13.70 -24.06 -7.97
C THR A 201 -13.42 -23.07 -6.82
N VAL A 202 -13.82 -21.82 -7.00
CA VAL A 202 -13.72 -20.79 -5.94
C VAL A 202 -14.48 -21.22 -4.69
N SER A 203 -15.65 -21.87 -4.83
CA SER A 203 -16.45 -22.36 -3.72
C SER A 203 -15.74 -23.46 -2.92
N GLU A 204 -14.99 -24.35 -3.57
CA GLU A 204 -14.16 -25.36 -2.90
C GLU A 204 -12.95 -24.75 -2.21
N SER A 205 -12.28 -23.81 -2.88
CA SER A 205 -11.16 -23.08 -2.28
C SER A 205 -11.59 -22.32 -1.01
N MET A 206 -12.75 -21.68 -1.03
CA MET A 206 -13.27 -20.91 0.11
C MET A 206 -13.70 -21.77 1.32
N GLN A 207 -13.74 -23.09 1.20
CA GLN A 207 -13.96 -24.00 2.35
C GLN A 207 -12.69 -24.18 3.22
N LYS A 208 -11.52 -23.75 2.75
CA LYS A 208 -10.28 -23.84 3.52
C LYS A 208 -10.31 -22.93 4.76
N PRO A 209 -9.65 -23.30 5.88
CA PRO A 209 -9.68 -22.58 7.14
C PRO A 209 -9.17 -21.13 7.09
N ILE A 210 -8.38 -20.79 6.06
CA ILE A 210 -7.85 -19.43 5.87
C ILE A 210 -8.91 -18.42 5.42
N PHE A 211 -10.10 -18.86 5.02
CA PHE A 211 -11.18 -18.00 4.57
C PHE A 211 -12.22 -17.80 5.65
N SER A 212 -12.78 -16.60 5.70
CA SER A 212 -14.04 -16.26 6.33
C SER A 212 -15.15 -16.28 5.27
N GLN A 213 -16.38 -16.02 5.69
CA GLN A 213 -17.53 -15.99 4.78
C GLN A 213 -17.37 -15.02 3.57
N TRP A 214 -16.55 -13.97 3.68
CA TRP A 214 -16.48 -12.86 2.70
C TRP A 214 -15.11 -12.65 2.10
N ALA A 215 -14.05 -12.98 2.84
CA ALA A 215 -12.65 -12.74 2.46
C ALA A 215 -11.72 -13.64 3.26
N GLY A 216 -10.40 -13.48 3.11
CA GLY A 216 -9.44 -14.14 3.96
C GLY A 216 -9.60 -13.76 5.44
N LEU A 217 -9.46 -14.75 6.32
CA LEU A 217 -9.50 -14.53 7.77
C LEU A 217 -8.43 -13.50 8.16
N GLY A 218 -8.79 -12.52 8.99
CA GLY A 218 -7.92 -11.40 9.35
C GLY A 218 -7.86 -10.28 8.30
N TRP A 219 -7.77 -10.61 7.02
CA TRP A 219 -7.71 -9.60 5.93
C TRP A 219 -8.96 -8.73 5.82
N LEU A 220 -10.12 -9.31 6.12
CA LEU A 220 -11.38 -8.55 6.25
C LEU A 220 -11.23 -7.39 7.23
N TRP A 221 -10.75 -7.66 8.44
CA TRP A 221 -10.61 -6.67 9.50
C TRP A 221 -9.53 -5.64 9.21
N VAL A 222 -8.42 -6.06 8.59
CA VAL A 222 -7.36 -5.16 8.13
C VAL A 222 -7.90 -4.16 7.11
N ASN A 223 -8.64 -4.65 6.09
CA ASN A 223 -9.25 -3.77 5.09
C ASN A 223 -10.34 -2.86 5.71
N LEU A 224 -11.16 -3.35 6.64
CA LEU A 224 -12.12 -2.51 7.36
C LEU A 224 -11.43 -1.45 8.23
N GLY A 225 -10.30 -1.77 8.85
CA GLY A 225 -9.48 -0.82 9.60
C GLY A 225 -8.93 0.30 8.70
N PHE A 226 -8.38 -0.04 7.53
CA PHE A 226 -7.94 0.97 6.56
C PHE A 226 -9.10 1.74 5.93
N LEU A 227 -10.24 1.11 5.71
CA LEU A 227 -11.46 1.80 5.27
C LEU A 227 -11.90 2.85 6.30
N ALA A 228 -11.92 2.51 7.59
CA ALA A 228 -12.26 3.45 8.66
C ALA A 228 -11.29 4.64 8.70
N GLY A 229 -9.98 4.39 8.59
CA GLY A 229 -8.97 5.43 8.47
C GLY A 229 -9.14 6.29 7.21
N GLY A 230 -9.45 5.68 6.07
CA GLY A 230 -9.72 6.35 4.81
C GLY A 230 -10.96 7.27 4.86
N LEU A 231 -12.04 6.79 5.47
CA LEU A 231 -13.26 7.60 5.69
C LEU A 231 -12.98 8.80 6.62
N TYR A 232 -12.12 8.61 7.63
CA TYR A 232 -11.66 9.73 8.46
C TYR A 232 -10.89 10.77 7.64
N LEU A 233 -9.99 10.36 6.73
CA LEU A 233 -9.26 11.28 5.85
C LEU A 233 -10.19 12.05 4.90
N LEU A 234 -11.24 11.41 4.37
CA LEU A 234 -12.27 12.07 3.57
C LEU A 234 -13.04 13.10 4.39
N LYS A 235 -13.50 12.74 5.61
CA LYS A 235 -14.20 13.65 6.51
C LYS A 235 -13.34 14.84 6.91
N ALA A 236 -12.04 14.62 7.15
CA ALA A 236 -11.06 15.65 7.49
C ALA A 236 -10.65 16.51 6.26
N LYS A 237 -11.16 16.21 5.07
CA LYS A 237 -10.81 16.87 3.79
C LYS A 237 -9.30 16.91 3.55
N ILE A 238 -8.62 15.80 3.84
CA ILE A 238 -7.19 15.60 3.58
C ILE A 238 -7.01 15.00 2.19
N ILE A 239 -7.86 14.05 1.84
CA ILE A 239 -7.93 13.44 0.51
C ILE A 239 -9.27 13.76 -0.16
N ASN A 240 -9.27 13.73 -1.50
CA ASN A 240 -10.48 13.88 -2.29
C ASN A 240 -11.11 12.51 -2.58
N TRP A 241 -12.43 12.45 -2.63
CA TRP A 241 -13.19 11.20 -2.84
C TRP A 241 -13.02 10.59 -4.24
N HIS A 242 -12.58 11.39 -5.23
CA HIS A 242 -12.53 10.99 -6.63
C HIS A 242 -11.70 9.72 -6.86
N ILE A 243 -10.47 9.67 -6.33
CA ILE A 243 -9.56 8.52 -6.51
C ILE A 243 -10.08 7.28 -5.79
N PRO A 244 -10.39 7.30 -4.47
CA PRO A 244 -10.86 6.11 -3.78
C PRO A 244 -12.16 5.54 -4.38
N VAL A 245 -13.12 6.41 -4.71
CA VAL A 245 -14.41 5.96 -5.25
C VAL A 245 -14.25 5.36 -6.65
N SER A 246 -13.46 5.98 -7.53
CA SER A 246 -13.25 5.45 -8.87
C SER A 246 -12.41 4.17 -8.87
N PHE A 247 -11.42 4.05 -7.98
CA PHE A 247 -10.63 2.83 -7.83
C PHE A 247 -11.51 1.66 -7.33
N ILE A 248 -12.19 1.84 -6.20
CA ILE A 248 -13.07 0.82 -5.62
C ILE A 248 -14.21 0.48 -6.59
N GLY A 249 -14.80 1.49 -7.22
CA GLY A 249 -15.90 1.31 -8.17
C GLY A 249 -15.49 0.54 -9.42
N SER A 250 -14.35 0.83 -10.03
CA SER A 250 -13.87 0.10 -11.21
C SER A 250 -13.45 -1.34 -10.85
N LEU A 251 -12.78 -1.56 -9.72
CA LEU A 251 -12.44 -2.89 -9.23
C LEU A 251 -13.72 -3.72 -8.96
N ALA A 252 -14.71 -3.11 -8.30
CA ALA A 252 -16.01 -3.74 -8.05
C ALA A 252 -16.75 -4.10 -9.35
N LEU A 253 -16.76 -3.19 -10.31
CA LEU A 253 -17.41 -3.42 -11.60
C LEU A 253 -16.73 -4.55 -12.39
N CYS A 254 -15.40 -4.50 -12.51
CA CYS A 254 -14.65 -5.53 -13.23
C CYS A 254 -14.79 -6.91 -12.59
N SER A 255 -14.70 -6.99 -11.23
CA SER A 255 -14.87 -8.27 -10.52
C SER A 255 -16.31 -8.79 -10.58
N ALA A 256 -17.31 -7.91 -10.60
CA ALA A 256 -18.70 -8.32 -10.82
C ALA A 256 -18.92 -8.89 -12.23
N ILE A 257 -18.37 -8.25 -13.26
CA ILE A 257 -18.41 -8.73 -14.63
C ILE A 257 -17.70 -10.09 -14.75
N GLY A 258 -16.50 -10.22 -14.18
CA GLY A 258 -15.76 -11.49 -14.18
C GLY A 258 -16.53 -12.62 -13.51
N TYR A 259 -17.10 -12.36 -12.33
CA TYR A 259 -17.93 -13.34 -11.61
C TYR A 259 -19.16 -13.77 -12.41
N ILE A 260 -19.84 -12.85 -13.10
CA ILE A 260 -21.00 -13.19 -13.94
C ILE A 260 -20.56 -14.03 -15.15
N ALA A 261 -19.40 -13.72 -15.73
CA ALA A 261 -18.85 -14.44 -16.89
C ALA A 261 -18.35 -15.85 -16.54
N ALA A 262 -17.76 -16.05 -15.35
CA ALA A 262 -17.15 -17.30 -14.92
C ALA A 262 -17.32 -17.56 -13.41
N PRO A 263 -18.54 -17.83 -12.91
CA PRO A 263 -18.85 -17.89 -11.48
C PRO A 263 -18.15 -19.04 -10.72
N GLY A 264 -17.63 -20.04 -11.42
CA GLY A 264 -16.88 -21.15 -10.81
C GLY A 264 -15.38 -20.86 -10.59
N THR A 265 -14.81 -19.94 -11.37
CA THR A 265 -13.35 -19.66 -11.38
C THR A 265 -13.00 -18.25 -10.93
N GLU A 266 -13.94 -17.31 -10.99
CA GLU A 266 -13.71 -15.93 -10.57
C GLU A 266 -14.35 -15.66 -9.20
N PRO A 267 -13.58 -15.13 -8.22
CA PRO A 267 -14.14 -14.75 -6.92
C PRO A 267 -15.04 -13.52 -7.05
N GLY A 268 -16.02 -13.43 -6.14
CA GLY A 268 -17.01 -12.36 -6.16
C GLY A 268 -16.40 -10.98 -5.81
N MET A 269 -17.16 -9.92 -6.11
CA MET A 269 -16.80 -8.52 -5.88
C MET A 269 -16.29 -8.25 -4.44
N VAL A 270 -17.01 -8.76 -3.43
CA VAL A 270 -16.69 -8.51 -2.01
C VAL A 270 -15.33 -9.09 -1.65
N PHE A 271 -14.98 -10.26 -2.20
CA PHE A 271 -13.67 -10.87 -2.01
C PHE A 271 -12.54 -9.97 -2.51
N HIS A 272 -12.64 -9.42 -3.72
CA HIS A 272 -11.64 -8.52 -4.28
C HIS A 272 -11.50 -7.21 -3.49
N LEU A 273 -12.61 -6.68 -2.97
CA LEU A 273 -12.62 -5.43 -2.22
C LEU A 273 -12.04 -5.56 -0.81
N LEU A 274 -12.24 -6.72 -0.17
CA LEU A 274 -11.85 -6.96 1.24
C LEU A 274 -10.63 -7.86 1.39
N SER A 275 -9.93 -8.16 0.28
CA SER A 275 -8.69 -8.95 0.28
C SER A 275 -7.49 -8.12 -0.17
N GLY A 276 -6.31 -8.52 0.28
CA GLY A 276 -5.05 -7.87 -0.07
C GLY A 276 -4.99 -6.40 0.37
N ALA A 277 -4.27 -5.59 -0.38
CA ALA A 277 -4.01 -4.19 -0.10
C ALA A 277 -5.06 -3.23 -0.69
N THR A 278 -6.32 -3.65 -0.95
CA THR A 278 -7.30 -2.83 -1.67
C THR A 278 -7.60 -1.52 -0.95
N MET A 279 -7.93 -1.56 0.34
CA MET A 279 -8.34 -0.34 1.06
C MET A 279 -7.14 0.56 1.40
N ILE A 280 -6.01 0.01 1.79
CA ILE A 280 -4.79 0.83 1.96
C ILE A 280 -4.36 1.43 0.62
N GLY A 281 -4.49 0.69 -0.48
CA GLY A 281 -4.23 1.15 -1.85
C GLY A 281 -5.10 2.32 -2.26
N ALA A 282 -6.42 2.20 -2.07
CA ALA A 282 -7.39 3.19 -2.50
C ALA A 282 -7.32 4.51 -1.72
N PHE A 283 -7.09 4.45 -0.40
CA PHE A 283 -7.19 5.62 0.47
C PHE A 283 -5.85 6.25 0.87
N PHE A 284 -4.75 5.47 0.87
CA PHE A 284 -3.46 5.96 1.38
C PHE A 284 -2.37 5.98 0.31
N ILE A 285 -2.39 5.04 -0.63
CA ILE A 285 -1.34 4.88 -1.63
C ILE A 285 -1.68 5.66 -2.91
N ALA A 286 -2.84 5.39 -3.51
CA ALA A 286 -3.25 6.03 -4.76
C ALA A 286 -3.59 7.52 -4.60
N THR A 287 -3.81 7.97 -3.38
CA THR A 287 -4.09 9.38 -3.05
C THR A 287 -2.84 10.21 -2.73
N ASP A 288 -1.64 9.69 -3.01
CA ASP A 288 -0.40 10.45 -2.84
C ASP A 288 -0.46 11.77 -3.63
N PRO A 289 -0.30 12.93 -2.95
CA PRO A 289 -0.52 14.23 -3.58
C PRO A 289 0.51 14.58 -4.65
N VAL A 290 1.65 13.88 -4.69
CA VAL A 290 2.75 14.15 -5.61
C VAL A 290 2.64 13.35 -6.90
N SER A 291 2.37 12.05 -6.79
CA SER A 291 2.38 11.13 -7.93
C SER A 291 1.01 10.89 -8.56
N ALA A 292 -0.10 11.33 -7.92
CA ALA A 292 -1.45 11.19 -8.44
C ALA A 292 -1.86 12.33 -9.38
N ALA A 293 -2.89 12.10 -10.21
CA ALA A 293 -3.46 13.10 -11.10
C ALA A 293 -4.00 14.33 -10.34
N THR A 294 -3.82 15.51 -10.93
CA THR A 294 -4.11 16.79 -10.29
C THR A 294 -5.55 17.27 -10.50
N THR A 295 -6.12 17.05 -11.70
CA THR A 295 -7.47 17.50 -12.05
C THR A 295 -8.55 16.55 -11.52
N ASN A 296 -9.76 17.03 -11.24
CA ASN A 296 -10.84 16.16 -10.75
C ASN A 296 -11.24 15.08 -11.75
N LYS A 297 -11.26 15.41 -13.06
CA LYS A 297 -11.50 14.43 -14.13
C LYS A 297 -10.33 13.43 -14.22
N GLY A 298 -9.09 13.94 -14.15
CA GLY A 298 -7.88 13.11 -14.14
C GLY A 298 -7.86 12.14 -12.98
N ARG A 299 -8.26 12.57 -11.78
CA ARG A 299 -8.37 11.71 -10.59
C ARG A 299 -9.36 10.56 -10.75
N LEU A 300 -10.51 10.82 -11.40
CA LEU A 300 -11.48 9.76 -11.69
C LEU A 300 -10.93 8.75 -12.69
N ILE A 301 -10.29 9.20 -13.75
CA ILE A 301 -9.65 8.33 -14.77
C ILE A 301 -8.50 7.55 -14.12
N TYR A 302 -7.63 8.23 -13.37
CA TYR A 302 -6.50 7.64 -12.67
C TYR A 302 -6.93 6.51 -11.74
N GLY A 303 -7.90 6.76 -10.86
CA GLY A 303 -8.41 5.75 -9.94
C GLY A 303 -9.10 4.58 -10.67
N ALA A 304 -9.90 4.88 -11.70
CA ALA A 304 -10.56 3.84 -12.49
C ALA A 304 -9.56 2.92 -13.22
N LEU A 305 -8.50 3.48 -13.79
CA LEU A 305 -7.44 2.70 -14.44
C LEU A 305 -6.67 1.83 -13.43
N ILE A 306 -6.39 2.34 -12.23
CA ILE A 306 -5.76 1.54 -11.17
C ILE A 306 -6.66 0.35 -10.81
N GLY A 307 -7.96 0.57 -10.54
CA GLY A 307 -8.87 -0.50 -10.17
C GLY A 307 -9.03 -1.56 -11.25
N LEU A 308 -9.08 -1.14 -12.53
CA LEU A 308 -9.07 -2.04 -13.69
C LEU A 308 -7.78 -2.89 -13.73
N LEU A 309 -6.61 -2.26 -13.60
CA LEU A 309 -5.33 -2.98 -13.61
C LEU A 309 -5.19 -3.93 -12.42
N VAL A 310 -5.66 -3.52 -11.24
CA VAL A 310 -5.66 -4.41 -10.06
C VAL A 310 -6.46 -5.67 -10.35
N TYR A 311 -7.64 -5.55 -10.93
CA TYR A 311 -8.43 -6.72 -11.34
C TYR A 311 -7.68 -7.59 -12.35
N LEU A 312 -7.19 -7.00 -13.44
CA LEU A 312 -6.50 -7.73 -14.51
C LEU A 312 -5.25 -8.48 -14.00
N ILE A 313 -4.43 -7.84 -13.16
CA ILE A 313 -3.22 -8.48 -12.65
C ILE A 313 -3.57 -9.55 -11.61
N ARG A 314 -4.58 -9.35 -10.76
CA ARG A 314 -5.04 -10.35 -9.82
C ARG A 314 -5.55 -11.60 -10.52
N THR A 315 -6.32 -11.44 -11.59
CA THR A 315 -6.92 -12.56 -12.34
C THR A 315 -5.90 -13.22 -13.27
N PHE A 316 -5.22 -12.45 -14.10
CA PHE A 316 -4.38 -12.98 -15.19
C PHE A 316 -2.87 -12.85 -14.95
N GLY A 317 -2.44 -12.01 -14.03
CA GLY A 317 -1.01 -11.77 -13.78
C GLY A 317 -0.36 -12.85 -12.91
N GLY A 318 0.97 -12.82 -12.77
CA GLY A 318 1.75 -13.76 -11.95
C GLY A 318 1.87 -13.41 -10.46
N PHE A 319 1.35 -12.26 -10.04
CA PHE A 319 1.51 -11.78 -8.66
C PHE A 319 0.21 -11.90 -7.86
N PRO A 320 0.30 -12.20 -6.54
CA PRO A 320 -0.88 -12.38 -5.70
C PRO A 320 -1.63 -11.08 -5.43
N ASP A 321 -0.94 -9.96 -5.29
CA ASP A 321 -1.55 -8.63 -5.19
C ASP A 321 -0.94 -7.66 -6.19
N ALA A 322 -1.80 -6.83 -6.76
CA ALA A 322 -1.50 -6.01 -7.92
C ALA A 322 -1.46 -4.50 -7.63
N VAL A 323 -1.81 -4.09 -6.41
CA VAL A 323 -2.03 -2.66 -6.10
C VAL A 323 -0.77 -1.83 -6.38
N ALA A 324 0.39 -2.30 -5.93
CA ALA A 324 1.65 -1.57 -6.12
C ALA A 324 2.03 -1.44 -7.60
N PHE A 325 1.93 -2.53 -8.37
CA PHE A 325 2.20 -2.50 -9.82
C PHE A 325 1.24 -1.58 -10.56
N SER A 326 -0.07 -1.67 -10.25
CA SER A 326 -1.10 -0.84 -10.88
C SER A 326 -0.86 0.64 -10.61
N VAL A 327 -0.55 1.01 -9.36
CA VAL A 327 -0.25 2.41 -9.00
C VAL A 327 0.98 2.90 -9.75
N LEU A 328 2.07 2.13 -9.79
CA LEU A 328 3.29 2.55 -10.51
C LEU A 328 3.08 2.70 -12.01
N LEU A 329 2.37 1.75 -12.64
CA LEU A 329 2.09 1.83 -14.08
C LEU A 329 1.24 3.06 -14.42
N ILE A 330 0.23 3.35 -13.61
CA ILE A 330 -0.62 4.51 -13.85
C ILE A 330 0.08 5.81 -13.44
N ASN A 331 1.03 5.82 -12.51
CA ASN A 331 1.86 6.99 -12.23
C ASN A 331 2.64 7.45 -13.48
N ILE A 332 3.11 6.50 -14.32
CA ILE A 332 3.74 6.83 -15.61
C ILE A 332 2.75 7.55 -16.55
N ALA A 333 1.48 7.19 -16.49
CA ALA A 333 0.44 7.78 -17.34
C ALA A 333 -0.10 9.12 -16.82
N VAL A 334 0.21 9.51 -15.56
CA VAL A 334 -0.32 10.75 -14.95
C VAL A 334 -0.06 12.01 -15.79
N PRO A 335 1.15 12.25 -16.35
CA PRO A 335 1.36 13.43 -17.18
C PRO A 335 0.45 13.47 -18.41
N LEU A 336 0.17 12.31 -19.01
CA LEU A 336 -0.76 12.19 -20.14
C LEU A 336 -2.20 12.43 -19.69
N ILE A 337 -2.62 11.84 -18.58
CA ILE A 337 -3.96 12.03 -18.00
C ILE A 337 -4.19 13.51 -17.70
N ASP A 338 -3.25 14.15 -17.03
CA ASP A 338 -3.36 15.57 -16.67
C ASP A 338 -3.39 16.47 -17.91
N TYR A 339 -2.57 16.18 -18.93
CA TYR A 339 -2.57 16.93 -20.18
C TYR A 339 -3.97 16.94 -20.87
N TYR A 340 -4.62 15.79 -20.98
CA TYR A 340 -5.93 15.69 -21.63
C TYR A 340 -7.11 16.10 -20.72
N THR A 341 -6.89 16.26 -19.42
CA THR A 341 -7.96 16.62 -18.46
C THR A 341 -7.86 18.04 -17.95
N GLN A 342 -6.92 18.84 -18.45
CA GLN A 342 -6.78 20.26 -18.06
C GLN A 342 -8.09 21.02 -18.30
N PRO A 343 -8.51 21.86 -17.34
CA PRO A 343 -9.66 22.73 -17.53
C PRO A 343 -9.35 23.76 -18.61
N ARG A 344 -10.32 24.04 -19.46
CA ARG A 344 -10.18 25.06 -20.51
C ARG A 344 -9.96 26.44 -19.88
N THR A 345 -8.89 27.10 -20.26
CA THR A 345 -8.64 28.50 -19.88
C THR A 345 -9.55 29.42 -20.65
N TYR A 346 -10.04 30.48 -19.99
CA TYR A 346 -10.92 31.48 -20.60
C TYR A 346 -10.24 32.09 -21.84
N GLY A 347 -10.95 32.13 -22.98
CA GLY A 347 -10.44 32.75 -24.22
C GLY A 347 -9.75 31.79 -25.21
N HIS A 348 -9.53 30.52 -24.89
CA HIS A 348 -9.03 29.54 -25.85
C HIS A 348 -10.19 28.72 -26.43
N GLY A 349 -10.43 28.88 -27.74
CA GLY A 349 -11.35 28.03 -28.50
C GLY A 349 -10.94 26.58 -28.46
N ALA A 350 -11.90 25.65 -28.71
CA ALA A 350 -11.59 24.22 -28.78
C ALA A 350 -10.50 23.98 -29.83
N VAL A 351 -9.33 23.53 -29.40
CA VAL A 351 -8.40 22.86 -30.33
C VAL A 351 -9.10 21.58 -30.73
N LYS A 352 -9.42 21.49 -32.04
CA LYS A 352 -10.03 20.31 -32.67
C LYS A 352 -9.06 19.16 -32.68
#